data_29ff63edcb62f0672890c1830d6ee1ad
#
_entry.id   29ff63edcb62f0672890c1830d6ee1ad
#
_cell.length_a   1.000
_cell.length_b   1.000
_cell.length_c   1.000
_cell.angle_alpha   90.00
_cell.angle_beta   90.00
_cell.angle_gamma   90.00
#
_symmetry.space_group_name_H-M   'P 1'
#
loop_
_entity.id
_entity.type
_entity.pdbx_description
1 polymer ?
#
loop_
_entity_poly.entity_id
_entity_poly.type
_entity_poly.pdbx_seq_one_letter_code
_entity_poly.pdbx_strand_id
1 'polypeptide(L)'
;MANTLPVSDEPTSHPVHDRELEAFRTEVRDFLDQVRELTSHASGQSALERGRAYLAARFDAGLGAIDYPVENGGRGLDRRYTEAFRAEVSSRDFDLHASGFGIGLDMCLPTIRDQGSEDLRARFLRPGLRGDDVWCQLYSEPGAGSDLA
;
A
#
# COMPACT_ATOMS: atom_id res chain seq x y z
N MET A 1 -4.27 -43.97 -22.67
CA MET A 1 -3.10 -43.79 -21.77
C MET A 1 -2.88 -42.28 -21.61
N ALA A 2 -3.34 -41.75 -20.51
CA ALA A 2 -3.22 -40.33 -20.23
C ALA A 2 -1.88 -40.06 -19.50
N ASN A 3 -1.03 -39.26 -20.12
CA ASN A 3 0.27 -38.91 -19.60
C ASN A 3 0.09 -37.68 -18.70
N THR A 4 -0.01 -37.90 -17.39
CA THR A 4 -0.08 -36.84 -16.38
C THR A 4 1.34 -36.41 -16.03
N LEU A 5 1.76 -35.23 -16.49
CA LEU A 5 3.00 -34.61 -16.04
C LEU A 5 2.85 -34.14 -14.60
N PRO A 6 3.81 -34.37 -13.71
CA PRO A 6 3.77 -33.84 -12.37
C PRO A 6 4.05 -32.32 -12.39
N VAL A 7 3.09 -31.54 -11.89
CA VAL A 7 3.30 -30.13 -11.54
C VAL A 7 4.07 -30.11 -10.23
N SER A 8 5.35 -29.84 -10.30
CA SER A 8 6.18 -29.57 -9.13
C SER A 8 6.14 -28.07 -8.84
N ASP A 9 5.12 -27.63 -8.10
CA ASP A 9 5.08 -26.32 -7.43
C ASP A 9 5.70 -26.50 -6.02
N GLU A 10 7.01 -26.61 -5.94
CA GLU A 10 7.72 -26.33 -4.71
C GLU A 10 8.21 -24.88 -4.77
N PRO A 11 7.85 -24.02 -3.79
CA PRO A 11 8.47 -22.70 -3.66
C PRO A 11 9.94 -22.90 -3.28
N THR A 12 10.82 -22.75 -4.24
CA THR A 12 12.27 -22.73 -4.00
C THR A 12 12.62 -21.50 -3.18
N SER A 13 12.60 -21.64 -1.84
CA SER A 13 13.18 -20.65 -0.93
C SER A 13 14.69 -20.65 -1.13
N HIS A 14 15.24 -19.60 -1.75
CA HIS A 14 16.68 -19.38 -1.83
C HIS A 14 17.13 -18.69 -0.54
N PRO A 15 18.15 -19.22 0.19
CA PRO A 15 18.59 -18.66 1.48
C PRO A 15 19.00 -17.18 1.43
N VAL A 16 19.38 -16.68 0.26
CA VAL A 16 19.71 -15.26 0.04
C VAL A 16 18.43 -14.41 0.10
N HIS A 17 17.38 -14.84 -0.58
CA HIS A 17 16.09 -14.12 -0.59
C HIS A 17 15.42 -14.08 0.79
N ASP A 18 15.58 -15.12 1.60
CA ASP A 18 15.04 -15.16 2.95
C ASP A 18 15.75 -14.14 3.87
N ARG A 19 17.06 -13.94 3.70
CA ARG A 19 17.81 -12.92 4.46
C ARG A 19 17.43 -11.49 4.05
N GLU A 20 17.25 -11.25 2.77
CA GLU A 20 16.82 -9.93 2.24
C GLU A 20 15.41 -9.59 2.74
N LEU A 21 14.51 -10.56 2.73
CA LEU A 21 13.14 -10.37 3.22
C LEU A 21 13.11 -10.12 4.73
N GLU A 22 13.95 -10.79 5.54
CA GLU A 22 14.03 -10.55 6.97
C GLU A 22 14.69 -9.19 7.30
N ALA A 23 15.68 -8.76 6.53
CA ALA A 23 16.22 -7.43 6.62
C ALA A 23 15.15 -6.36 6.34
N PHE A 24 14.33 -6.58 5.31
CA PHE A 24 13.20 -5.72 5.00
C PHE A 24 12.14 -5.70 6.12
N ARG A 25 11.82 -6.83 6.73
CA ARG A 25 10.91 -6.87 7.90
C ARG A 25 11.46 -6.03 9.06
N THR A 26 12.76 -6.10 9.29
CA THR A 26 13.42 -5.28 10.32
C THR A 26 13.30 -3.79 9.99
N GLU A 27 13.58 -3.38 8.73
CA GLU A 27 13.36 -2.01 8.24
C GLU A 27 11.92 -1.54 8.51
N VAL A 28 10.94 -2.38 8.21
CA VAL A 28 9.52 -2.06 8.44
C VAL A 28 9.20 -1.90 9.92
N ARG A 29 9.68 -2.78 10.78
CA ARG A 29 9.47 -2.69 12.25
C ARG A 29 10.06 -1.40 12.81
N ASP A 30 11.29 -1.07 12.42
CA ASP A 30 11.98 0.16 12.84
C ASP A 30 11.19 1.40 12.39
N PHE A 31 10.71 1.42 11.15
CA PHE A 31 9.84 2.47 10.65
C PHE A 31 8.56 2.59 11.48
N LEU A 32 7.85 1.48 11.73
CA LEU A 32 6.60 1.48 12.49
C LEU A 32 6.80 1.97 13.93
N ASP A 33 7.94 1.68 14.54
CA ASP A 33 8.28 2.18 15.87
C ASP A 33 8.57 3.69 15.85
N GLN A 34 9.24 4.20 14.82
CA GLN A 34 9.50 5.64 14.64
C GLN A 34 8.22 6.46 14.45
N VAL A 35 7.24 5.92 13.72
CA VAL A 35 5.98 6.64 13.42
C VAL A 35 4.87 6.40 14.44
N ARG A 36 5.13 5.68 15.52
CA ARG A 36 4.14 5.34 16.56
C ARG A 36 3.41 6.57 17.08
N GLU A 37 4.13 7.65 17.36
CA GLU A 37 3.55 8.89 17.85
C GLU A 37 2.63 9.57 16.83
N LEU A 38 2.94 9.48 15.54
CA LEU A 38 2.12 10.04 14.45
C LEU A 38 0.76 9.35 14.35
N THR A 39 0.70 8.07 14.68
CA THR A 39 -0.51 7.25 14.57
C THR A 39 -1.33 7.19 15.87
N SER A 40 -0.80 7.74 16.96
CA SER A 40 -1.43 7.69 18.28
C SER A 40 -2.72 8.53 18.35
N HIS A 41 -3.78 7.94 18.89
CA HIS A 41 -5.02 8.63 19.19
C HIS A 41 -4.86 9.72 20.27
N ALA A 42 -3.81 9.64 21.08
CA ALA A 42 -3.50 10.60 22.13
C ALA A 42 -2.96 11.93 21.59
N SER A 43 -2.64 12.03 20.29
CA SER A 43 -2.07 13.23 19.67
C SER A 43 -3.03 14.44 19.61
N GLY A 44 -4.33 14.23 19.80
CA GLY A 44 -5.37 15.26 19.62
C GLY A 44 -5.68 15.59 18.16
N GLN A 45 -5.01 14.98 17.18
CA GLN A 45 -5.22 15.16 15.76
C GLN A 45 -6.44 14.36 15.29
N SER A 46 -7.09 14.81 14.21
CA SER A 46 -8.12 14.05 13.51
C SER A 46 -7.54 12.80 12.87
N ALA A 47 -8.39 11.82 12.56
CA ALA A 47 -7.98 10.61 11.84
C ALA A 47 -7.33 10.94 10.49
N LEU A 48 -7.86 11.95 9.77
CA LEU A 48 -7.33 12.41 8.49
C LEU A 48 -5.91 12.99 8.64
N GLU A 49 -5.66 13.84 9.65
CA GLU A 49 -4.33 14.43 9.89
C GLU A 49 -3.31 13.35 10.24
N ARG A 50 -3.67 12.41 11.12
CA ARG A 50 -2.80 11.27 11.44
C ARG A 50 -2.50 10.40 10.22
N GLY A 51 -3.54 10.07 9.42
CA GLY A 51 -3.38 9.30 8.19
C GLY A 51 -2.44 9.98 7.20
N ARG A 52 -2.59 11.29 7.02
CA ARG A 52 -1.71 12.09 6.14
C ARG A 52 -0.26 12.08 6.63
N ALA A 53 -0.03 12.33 7.91
CA ALA A 53 1.30 12.31 8.49
C ALA A 53 1.98 10.94 8.36
N TYR A 54 1.23 9.86 8.60
CA TYR A 54 1.71 8.49 8.42
C TYR A 54 2.07 8.20 6.96
N LEU A 55 1.19 8.53 6.00
CA LEU A 55 1.43 8.27 4.57
C LEU A 55 2.63 9.06 4.05
N ALA A 56 2.79 10.31 4.47
CA ALA A 56 3.95 11.10 4.12
C ALA A 56 5.24 10.45 4.64
N ALA A 57 5.30 10.09 5.91
CA ALA A 57 6.45 9.42 6.51
C ALA A 57 6.73 8.06 5.84
N ARG A 58 5.70 7.26 5.56
CA ARG A 58 5.78 5.98 4.87
C ARG A 58 6.35 6.13 3.45
N PHE A 59 5.88 7.12 2.71
CA PHE A 59 6.37 7.40 1.36
C PHE A 59 7.84 7.84 1.39
N ASP A 60 8.19 8.77 2.29
CA ASP A 60 9.55 9.30 2.43
C ASP A 60 10.56 8.22 2.89
N ALA A 61 10.10 7.20 3.63
CA ALA A 61 10.88 6.01 3.97
C ALA A 61 10.98 4.98 2.81
N GLY A 62 10.40 5.26 1.63
CA GLY A 62 10.37 4.33 0.50
C GLY A 62 9.45 3.13 0.69
N LEU A 63 8.55 3.16 1.68
CA LEU A 63 7.58 2.09 1.99
C LEU A 63 6.18 2.38 1.44
N GLY A 64 6.00 3.51 0.74
CA GLY A 64 4.70 3.94 0.20
C GLY A 64 4.20 3.12 -0.97
N ALA A 65 5.12 2.65 -1.82
CA ALA A 65 4.84 1.98 -3.09
C ALA A 65 5.86 0.87 -3.35
N ILE A 66 5.87 -0.15 -2.50
CA ILE A 66 6.90 -1.20 -2.46
C ILE A 66 7.01 -1.94 -3.80
N ASP A 67 5.88 -2.32 -4.39
CA ASP A 67 5.76 -3.09 -5.65
C ASP A 67 5.56 -2.21 -6.89
N TYR A 68 5.51 -0.89 -6.75
CA TYR A 68 5.41 0.01 -7.90
C TYR A 68 6.76 0.10 -8.61
N PRO A 69 6.77 0.30 -9.94
CA PRO A 69 7.98 0.61 -10.69
C PRO A 69 8.73 1.81 -10.10
N VAL A 70 10.06 1.81 -10.21
CA VAL A 70 10.91 2.88 -9.67
C VAL A 70 10.57 4.25 -10.30
N GLU A 71 10.25 4.28 -11.59
CA GLU A 71 9.80 5.48 -12.31
C GLU A 71 8.48 6.06 -11.77
N ASN A 72 7.68 5.25 -11.09
CA ASN A 72 6.43 5.65 -10.44
C ASN A 72 6.60 5.92 -8.93
N GLY A 73 7.84 6.05 -8.46
CA GLY A 73 8.16 6.32 -7.06
C GLY A 73 8.15 5.09 -6.16
N GLY A 74 8.16 3.88 -6.74
CA GLY A 74 8.21 2.63 -6.03
C GLY A 74 9.62 2.08 -5.84
N ARG A 75 9.73 0.89 -5.26
CA ARG A 75 10.98 0.13 -5.08
C ARG A 75 11.14 -0.99 -6.11
N GLY A 76 10.11 -1.30 -6.91
CA GLY A 76 10.11 -2.41 -7.88
C GLY A 76 10.29 -3.79 -7.22
N LEU A 77 9.97 -3.91 -5.94
CA LEU A 77 10.09 -5.17 -5.21
C LEU A 77 8.90 -6.08 -5.52
N ASP A 78 9.08 -7.37 -5.37
CA ASP A 78 8.03 -8.33 -5.64
C ASP A 78 6.96 -8.38 -4.53
N ARG A 79 5.87 -9.13 -4.80
CA ARG A 79 4.71 -9.26 -3.93
C ARG A 79 5.05 -9.72 -2.50
N ARG A 80 6.09 -10.52 -2.29
CA ARG A 80 6.49 -11.01 -0.96
C ARG A 80 6.83 -9.87 -0.02
N TYR A 81 7.45 -8.80 -0.52
CA TYR A 81 7.76 -7.61 0.26
C TYR A 81 6.51 -6.83 0.65
N THR A 82 5.54 -6.70 -0.25
CA THR A 82 4.24 -6.09 0.05
C THR A 82 3.47 -6.89 1.09
N GLU A 83 3.48 -8.21 1.00
CA GLU A 83 2.86 -9.11 1.98
C GLU A 83 3.56 -9.03 3.35
N ALA A 84 4.89 -9.00 3.37
CA ALA A 84 5.67 -8.83 4.59
C ALA A 84 5.35 -7.48 5.27
N PHE A 85 5.29 -6.39 4.50
CA PHE A 85 4.88 -5.07 5.01
C PHE A 85 3.47 -5.11 5.62
N ARG A 86 2.50 -5.68 4.92
CA ARG A 86 1.13 -5.80 5.42
C ARG A 86 1.04 -6.62 6.70
N ALA A 87 1.81 -7.71 6.80
CA ALA A 87 1.86 -8.54 8.00
C ALA A 87 2.40 -7.76 9.22
N GLU A 88 3.44 -6.95 9.05
CA GLU A 88 3.99 -6.12 10.13
C GLU A 88 3.02 -4.99 10.52
N VAL A 89 2.36 -4.35 9.55
CA VAL A 89 1.37 -3.27 9.81
C VAL A 89 0.13 -3.82 10.50
N SER A 90 -0.37 -5.01 10.10
CA SER A 90 -1.59 -5.60 10.69
C SER A 90 -1.45 -5.93 12.18
N SER A 91 -0.22 -6.01 12.68
CA SER A 91 0.06 -6.17 14.11
C SER A 91 -0.07 -4.86 14.90
N ARG A 92 -0.34 -3.74 14.24
CA ARG A 92 -0.44 -2.40 14.85
C ARG A 92 -1.89 -1.91 14.81
N ASP A 93 -2.25 -1.12 15.81
CA ASP A 93 -3.60 -0.55 15.95
C ASP A 93 -3.69 0.79 15.18
N PHE A 94 -3.61 0.72 13.84
CA PHE A 94 -3.78 1.88 12.98
C PHE A 94 -4.60 1.56 11.73
N ASP A 95 -5.76 2.19 11.60
CA ASP A 95 -6.70 1.98 10.49
C ASP A 95 -6.63 3.12 9.47
N LEU A 96 -6.00 2.86 8.31
CA LEU A 96 -5.95 3.80 7.18
C LEU A 96 -7.32 4.02 6.53
N HIS A 97 -8.24 3.05 6.58
CA HIS A 97 -9.59 3.23 6.03
C HIS A 97 -10.37 4.24 6.86
N ALA A 98 -10.29 4.15 8.20
CA ALA A 98 -10.91 5.13 9.09
C ALA A 98 -10.33 6.54 8.90
N SER A 99 -9.12 6.68 8.38
CA SER A 99 -8.49 7.97 8.07
C SER A 99 -8.93 8.61 6.75
N GLY A 100 -9.74 7.92 5.92
CA GLY A 100 -10.26 8.42 4.65
C GLY A 100 -9.36 8.18 3.43
N PHE A 101 -8.24 7.47 3.55
CA PHE A 101 -7.32 7.22 2.44
C PHE A 101 -7.54 5.89 1.73
N GLY A 102 -8.39 4.98 2.24
CA GLY A 102 -8.60 3.65 1.68
C GLY A 102 -8.99 3.65 0.21
N ILE A 103 -9.95 4.49 -0.20
CA ILE A 103 -10.41 4.57 -1.60
C ILE A 103 -9.24 4.92 -2.54
N GLY A 104 -8.41 5.89 -2.18
CA GLY A 104 -7.23 6.26 -2.96
C GLY A 104 -6.25 5.10 -3.07
N LEU A 105 -5.84 4.55 -1.94
CA LEU A 105 -4.77 3.55 -1.86
C LEU A 105 -5.15 2.19 -2.46
N ASP A 106 -6.40 1.75 -2.29
CA ASP A 106 -6.80 0.39 -2.66
C ASP A 106 -7.50 0.32 -4.03
N MET A 107 -8.00 1.45 -4.56
CA MET A 107 -8.74 1.48 -5.83
C MET A 107 -8.13 2.45 -6.84
N CYS A 108 -8.07 3.75 -6.52
CA CYS A 108 -7.73 4.77 -7.51
C CYS A 108 -6.26 4.67 -7.95
N LEU A 109 -5.32 4.62 -7.02
CA LEU A 109 -3.88 4.61 -7.34
C LEU A 109 -3.44 3.31 -8.04
N PRO A 110 -3.87 2.11 -7.64
CA PRO A 110 -3.60 0.90 -8.42
C PRO A 110 -4.17 0.96 -9.84
N THR A 111 -5.39 1.50 -10.02
CA THR A 111 -5.98 1.67 -11.35
C THR A 111 -5.19 2.65 -12.21
N ILE A 112 -4.76 3.79 -11.65
CA ILE A 112 -3.92 4.76 -12.36
C ILE A 112 -2.56 4.15 -12.70
N ARG A 113 -1.95 3.39 -11.80
CA ARG A 113 -0.70 2.67 -12.05
C ARG A 113 -0.82 1.74 -13.25
N ASP A 114 -1.88 0.94 -13.30
CA ASP A 114 -2.01 -0.15 -14.26
C ASP A 114 -2.59 0.31 -15.60
N GLN A 115 -3.54 1.26 -15.58
CA GLN A 115 -4.34 1.68 -16.74
C GLN A 115 -4.15 3.16 -17.12
N GLY A 116 -3.56 3.96 -16.25
CA GLY A 116 -3.39 5.39 -16.49
C GLY A 116 -2.36 5.68 -17.57
N SER A 117 -2.52 6.82 -18.27
CA SER A 117 -1.47 7.38 -19.12
C SER A 117 -0.27 7.82 -18.28
N GLU A 118 0.85 8.06 -18.94
CA GLU A 118 2.06 8.58 -18.28
C GLU A 118 1.79 9.90 -17.53
N ASP A 119 1.02 10.81 -18.14
CA ASP A 119 0.62 12.08 -17.52
C ASP A 119 -0.22 11.86 -16.25
N LEU A 120 -1.15 10.89 -16.26
CA LEU A 120 -1.95 10.55 -15.08
C LEU A 120 -1.10 9.96 -13.97
N ARG A 121 -0.18 9.06 -14.31
CA ARG A 121 0.76 8.49 -13.34
C ARG A 121 1.64 9.56 -12.71
N ALA A 122 2.26 10.41 -13.54
CA ALA A 122 3.12 11.49 -13.09
C ALA A 122 2.38 12.49 -12.18
N ARG A 123 1.10 12.78 -12.50
CA ARG A 123 0.29 13.74 -11.75
C ARG A 123 -0.21 13.22 -10.42
N PHE A 124 -0.66 11.95 -10.35
CA PHE A 124 -1.49 11.48 -9.25
C PHE A 124 -0.82 10.45 -8.34
N LEU A 125 0.14 9.64 -8.84
CA LEU A 125 0.66 8.56 -8.02
C LEU A 125 1.42 9.09 -6.79
N ARG A 126 2.37 9.98 -6.98
CA ARG A 126 3.15 10.52 -5.86
C ARG A 126 2.29 11.25 -4.82
N PRO A 127 1.47 12.27 -5.16
CA PRO A 127 0.67 12.96 -4.17
C PRO A 127 -0.37 12.05 -3.51
N GLY A 128 -0.97 11.12 -4.25
CA GLY A 128 -1.91 10.15 -3.68
C GLY A 128 -1.25 9.18 -2.69
N LEU A 129 -0.11 8.60 -3.05
CA LEU A 129 0.65 7.68 -2.18
C LEU A 129 1.20 8.36 -0.92
N ARG A 130 1.51 9.65 -1.03
CA ARG A 130 2.00 10.47 0.07
C ARG A 130 0.89 11.00 0.99
N GLY A 131 -0.37 10.90 0.57
CA GLY A 131 -1.51 11.41 1.34
C GLY A 131 -1.74 12.91 1.18
N ASP A 132 -1.13 13.55 0.18
CA ASP A 132 -1.40 14.96 -0.16
C ASP A 132 -2.79 15.09 -0.77
N ASP A 133 -3.22 14.11 -1.58
CA ASP A 133 -4.55 14.01 -2.17
C ASP A 133 -5.42 13.02 -1.40
N VAL A 134 -6.70 13.39 -1.18
CA VAL A 134 -7.74 12.52 -0.64
C VAL A 134 -8.73 12.20 -1.74
N TRP A 135 -9.04 10.92 -1.92
CA TRP A 135 -9.91 10.42 -2.97
C TRP A 135 -11.26 10.02 -2.41
N CYS A 136 -12.32 10.30 -3.13
CA CYS A 136 -13.67 9.85 -2.81
C CYS A 136 -14.31 9.14 -3.98
N GLN A 137 -15.32 8.35 -3.68
CA GLN A 137 -16.11 7.57 -4.62
C GLN A 137 -17.52 8.17 -4.71
N LEU A 138 -17.95 8.52 -5.90
CA LEU A 138 -19.24 9.18 -6.15
C LEU A 138 -20.07 8.33 -7.13
N TYR A 139 -20.36 7.07 -6.78
CA TYR A 139 -21.09 6.13 -7.64
C TYR A 139 -22.60 6.13 -7.38
N SER A 140 -23.01 6.37 -6.14
CA SER A 140 -24.40 6.35 -5.75
C SER A 140 -25.01 7.75 -5.81
N GLU A 141 -26.23 7.85 -6.34
CA GLU A 141 -27.04 9.06 -6.38
C GLU A 141 -28.27 8.89 -5.45
N PRO A 142 -28.96 9.97 -5.08
CA PRO A 142 -30.15 9.86 -4.21
C PRO A 142 -31.24 8.92 -4.74
N GLY A 143 -31.30 8.70 -6.05
CA GLY A 143 -32.28 7.84 -6.72
C GLY A 143 -31.72 6.54 -7.31
N ALA A 144 -30.41 6.30 -7.21
CA ALA A 144 -29.76 5.10 -7.78
C ALA A 144 -28.54 4.71 -6.94
N GLY A 145 -28.40 3.44 -6.63
CA GLY A 145 -27.29 2.91 -5.84
C GLY A 145 -26.97 1.47 -6.18
N SER A 146 -27.32 0.54 -5.29
CA SER A 146 -27.03 -0.89 -5.45
C SER A 146 -27.75 -1.59 -6.60
N ASP A 147 -28.69 -0.95 -7.25
CA ASP A 147 -29.46 -1.40 -8.41
C ASP A 147 -28.85 -0.87 -9.71
N LEU A 148 -27.63 -1.26 -9.99
CA LEU A 148 -27.04 -1.09 -11.30
C LEU A 148 -27.76 -1.99 -12.29
N ALA A 149 -28.83 -1.46 -12.89
CA ALA A 149 -29.57 -2.13 -13.96
C ALA A 149 -28.90 -1.93 -15.31
#